data_d8a57f75e5f045089136e552801ed17f
#
_entry.id   d8a57f75e5f045089136e552801ed17f
#
_cell.length_a   1.000
_cell.length_b   1.000
_cell.length_c   1.000
_cell.angle_alpha   90.00
_cell.angle_beta   90.00
_cell.angle_gamma   90.00
#
_symmetry.space_group_name_H-M   'P 1'
#
loop_
_entity.id
_entity.type
_entity.pdbx_description
1 polymer ?
#
loop_
_entity_poly.entity_id
_entity_poly.type
_entity_poly.pdbx_seq_one_letter_code
_entity_poly.pdbx_strand_id
1 'polypeptide(L)'
;SSEGRPHPEHLTSAIDANASDEAVFTVDTGLNDVWAARYITAKVGRNIIGSFNHGSMACALPMSIGAQLLYPERQVIALCGDGGMTMLMGELLTLVQYNLPIKVIVYNNGALGFINLEMRTAGYPEFQTDMKNPDFARMAEVIGMKGFRIEKGADVEPVIKAALATPGPVLVDALTDPAAIPLPPTITAGEAKGLALGLGKLALMGRFSATMDMIKSNIRQF
;
A
#
# COMPACT_ATOMS: atom_id res chain seq x y z
N SER A 1 -4.61 -16.22 1.78
CA SER A 1 -3.99 -17.56 1.78
C SER A 1 -2.48 -17.38 1.75
N SER A 2 -1.75 -18.25 2.42
CA SER A 2 -0.27 -18.22 2.45
C SER A 2 0.39 -18.40 1.08
N GLU A 3 -0.29 -19.01 0.13
CA GLU A 3 0.21 -19.30 -1.23
C GLU A 3 -0.18 -18.24 -2.28
N GLY A 4 -1.21 -17.44 -2.01
CA GLY A 4 -1.62 -16.34 -2.88
C GLY A 4 -0.87 -15.04 -2.60
N ARG A 5 -1.15 -14.00 -3.41
CA ARG A 5 -0.64 -12.66 -3.15
C ARG A 5 -0.99 -12.20 -1.73
N PRO A 6 -0.11 -11.45 -1.07
CA PRO A 6 -0.36 -10.94 0.27
C PRO A 6 -1.60 -10.04 0.31
N HIS A 7 -2.47 -10.30 1.27
CA HIS A 7 -3.56 -9.38 1.57
C HIS A 7 -2.96 -8.11 2.24
N PRO A 8 -3.36 -6.89 1.84
CA PRO A 8 -2.81 -5.65 2.42
C PRO A 8 -2.96 -5.55 3.94
N GLU A 9 -4.02 -6.11 4.51
CA GLU A 9 -4.21 -6.25 5.96
C GLU A 9 -3.04 -6.98 6.62
N HIS A 10 -2.68 -8.16 6.08
CA HIS A 10 -1.56 -8.96 6.60
C HIS A 10 -0.24 -8.20 6.50
N LEU A 11 0.00 -7.54 5.34
CA LEU A 11 1.19 -6.73 5.13
C LEU A 11 1.26 -5.58 6.16
N THR A 12 0.17 -4.85 6.34
CA THR A 12 0.14 -3.70 7.25
C THR A 12 0.28 -4.13 8.72
N SER A 13 -0.37 -5.24 9.11
CA SER A 13 -0.24 -5.81 10.45
C SER A 13 1.18 -6.29 10.75
N ALA A 14 1.86 -6.90 9.77
CA ALA A 14 3.26 -7.31 9.92
C ALA A 14 4.20 -6.08 10.08
N ILE A 15 3.93 -5.00 9.33
CA ILE A 15 4.66 -3.74 9.51
C ILE A 15 4.44 -3.18 10.90
N ASP A 16 3.20 -3.11 11.38
CA ASP A 16 2.86 -2.60 12.71
C ASP A 16 3.56 -3.38 13.84
N ALA A 17 3.53 -4.71 13.74
CA ALA A 17 4.12 -5.61 14.74
C ALA A 17 5.65 -5.51 14.82
N ASN A 18 6.33 -5.19 13.73
CA ASN A 18 7.80 -5.13 13.65
C ASN A 18 8.35 -3.69 13.67
N ALA A 19 7.51 -2.67 13.59
CA ALA A 19 7.93 -1.28 13.66
C ALA A 19 8.24 -0.83 15.09
N SER A 20 9.20 0.09 15.22
CA SER A 20 9.54 0.75 16.49
C SER A 20 8.32 1.43 17.13
N ASP A 21 8.30 1.50 18.46
CA ASP A 21 7.27 2.22 19.21
C ASP A 21 7.28 3.72 18.96
N GLU A 22 8.40 4.27 18.49
CA GLU A 22 8.56 5.68 18.12
C GLU A 22 8.67 5.90 16.59
N ALA A 23 8.26 4.91 15.79
CA ALA A 23 8.34 5.02 14.33
C ALA A 23 7.53 6.23 13.79
N VAL A 24 8.02 6.83 12.73
CA VAL A 24 7.29 7.82 11.93
C VAL A 24 6.82 7.12 10.66
N PHE A 25 5.52 7.06 10.49
CA PHE A 25 4.89 6.58 9.25
C PHE A 25 4.52 7.77 8.38
N THR A 26 4.89 7.72 7.11
CA THR A 26 4.38 8.62 6.09
C THR A 26 3.54 7.82 5.11
N VAL A 27 2.38 8.36 4.71
CA VAL A 27 1.38 7.55 3.99
C VAL A 27 0.88 8.32 2.77
N ASP A 28 0.89 7.67 1.61
CA ASP A 28 0.26 8.18 0.39
C ASP A 28 -1.26 8.10 0.48
N THR A 29 -1.94 9.01 -0.18
CA THR A 29 -3.38 8.88 -0.42
C THR A 29 -3.64 7.76 -1.42
N GLY A 30 -4.46 6.80 -1.01
CA GLY A 30 -4.81 5.61 -1.78
C GLY A 30 -5.37 4.50 -0.88
N LEU A 31 -5.54 3.28 -1.39
CA LEU A 31 -5.98 2.15 -0.54
C LEU A 31 -5.03 1.88 0.63
N ASN A 32 -3.76 2.18 0.47
CA ASN A 32 -2.73 2.03 1.50
C ASN A 32 -2.97 2.93 2.73
N ASP A 33 -3.58 4.11 2.58
CA ASP A 33 -3.92 4.96 3.74
C ASP A 33 -5.05 4.35 4.57
N VAL A 34 -6.03 3.75 3.93
CA VAL A 34 -7.13 3.06 4.62
C VAL A 34 -6.62 1.84 5.37
N TRP A 35 -5.70 1.07 4.77
CA TRP A 35 -5.04 -0.06 5.45
C TRP A 35 -4.19 0.42 6.63
N ALA A 36 -3.43 1.52 6.45
CA ALA A 36 -2.65 2.13 7.53
C ALA A 36 -3.56 2.59 8.68
N ALA A 37 -4.64 3.30 8.39
CA ALA A 37 -5.58 3.78 9.40
C ALA A 37 -6.24 2.65 10.21
N ARG A 38 -6.39 1.46 9.62
CA ARG A 38 -7.01 0.30 10.27
C ARG A 38 -6.05 -0.55 11.07
N TYR A 39 -4.82 -0.68 10.62
CA TYR A 39 -3.90 -1.72 11.12
C TYR A 39 -2.59 -1.18 11.68
N ILE A 40 -2.30 0.13 11.56
CA ILE A 40 -1.20 0.75 12.29
C ILE A 40 -1.71 1.23 13.65
N THR A 41 -1.17 0.66 14.70
CA THR A 41 -1.55 1.00 16.07
C THR A 41 -1.00 2.38 16.44
N ALA A 42 -1.88 3.29 16.84
CA ALA A 42 -1.48 4.55 17.43
C ALA A 42 -0.85 4.30 18.82
N LYS A 43 0.43 4.67 18.95
CA LYS A 43 1.19 4.56 20.19
C LYS A 43 1.70 5.93 20.61
N VAL A 44 1.95 6.11 21.91
CA VAL A 44 2.63 7.31 22.41
C VAL A 44 4.03 7.35 21.78
N GLY A 45 4.33 8.41 21.05
CA GLY A 45 5.60 8.55 20.31
C GLY A 45 5.53 8.23 18.82
N ARG A 46 4.60 7.40 18.35
CA ARG A 46 4.39 7.18 16.91
C ARG A 46 3.73 8.37 16.25
N ASN A 47 4.18 8.71 15.05
CA ASN A 47 3.54 9.73 14.21
C ASN A 47 3.07 9.08 12.91
N ILE A 48 1.88 9.47 12.47
CA ILE A 48 1.35 9.10 11.16
C ILE A 48 1.10 10.41 10.40
N ILE A 49 1.78 10.60 9.28
CA ILE A 49 1.79 11.83 8.48
C ILE A 49 1.30 11.50 7.08
N GLY A 50 0.35 12.26 6.58
CA GLY A 50 -0.18 12.10 5.23
C GLY A 50 -0.94 13.33 4.78
N SER A 51 -1.37 13.35 3.52
CA SER A 51 -2.15 14.46 2.95
C SER A 51 -3.64 14.26 3.17
N PHE A 52 -4.08 14.08 4.44
CA PHE A 52 -5.45 13.68 4.76
C PHE A 52 -6.52 14.74 4.43
N ASN A 53 -6.15 16.01 4.32
CA ASN A 53 -7.09 17.08 3.97
C ASN A 53 -7.17 17.33 2.45
N HIS A 54 -6.06 17.18 1.73
CA HIS A 54 -5.99 17.47 0.29
C HIS A 54 -6.02 16.21 -0.57
N GLY A 55 -5.64 15.07 -0.02
CA GLY A 55 -5.67 13.79 -0.72
C GLY A 55 -4.59 13.66 -1.81
N SER A 56 -3.35 14.14 -1.55
CA SER A 56 -2.26 14.02 -2.52
C SER A 56 -1.72 12.61 -2.58
N MET A 57 -1.65 12.04 -3.78
CA MET A 57 -0.82 10.88 -4.07
C MET A 57 0.67 11.27 -4.02
N ALA A 58 1.56 10.29 -3.92
CA ALA A 58 3.02 10.45 -3.95
C ALA A 58 3.63 11.27 -2.80
N CYS A 59 2.87 11.62 -1.77
CA CYS A 59 3.36 12.44 -0.67
C CYS A 59 4.19 11.67 0.36
N ALA A 60 4.04 10.35 0.47
CA ALA A 60 4.71 9.54 1.48
C ALA A 60 6.24 9.61 1.37
N LEU A 61 6.78 9.42 0.17
CA LEU A 61 8.23 9.42 -0.06
C LEU A 61 8.88 10.77 0.28
N PRO A 62 8.46 11.92 -0.26
CA PRO A 62 9.06 13.21 0.10
C PRO A 62 8.81 13.59 1.56
N MET A 63 7.66 13.27 2.14
CA MET A 63 7.42 13.49 3.58
C MET A 63 8.36 12.65 4.44
N SER A 64 8.71 11.43 4.02
CA SER A 64 9.64 10.58 4.76
C SER A 64 11.06 11.15 4.77
N ILE A 65 11.49 11.79 3.68
CA ILE A 65 12.76 12.51 3.62
C ILE A 65 12.79 13.62 4.67
N GLY A 66 11.76 14.46 4.70
CA GLY A 66 11.63 15.52 5.69
C GLY A 66 11.58 14.99 7.12
N ALA A 67 10.84 13.92 7.36
CA ALA A 67 10.75 13.29 8.66
C ALA A 67 12.10 12.71 9.13
N GLN A 68 12.84 12.03 8.24
CA GLN A 68 14.13 11.45 8.59
C GLN A 68 15.20 12.52 8.88
N LEU A 69 15.17 13.64 8.17
CA LEU A 69 16.08 14.76 8.45
C LEU A 69 15.76 15.45 9.77
N LEU A 70 14.47 15.51 10.14
CA LEU A 70 14.04 16.10 11.41
C LEU A 70 14.28 15.18 12.60
N TYR A 71 14.14 13.86 12.38
CA TYR A 71 14.28 12.83 13.41
C TYR A 71 15.28 11.75 12.98
N PRO A 72 16.60 12.06 12.96
CA PRO A 72 17.63 11.19 12.39
C PRO A 72 17.74 9.82 13.09
N GLU A 73 17.41 9.75 14.39
CA GLU A 73 17.50 8.53 15.19
C GLU A 73 16.22 7.67 15.17
N ARG A 74 15.15 8.18 14.58
CA ARG A 74 13.87 7.46 14.54
C ARG A 74 13.75 6.62 13.28
N GLN A 75 13.08 5.48 13.41
CA GLN A 75 12.70 4.68 12.27
C GLN A 75 11.63 5.40 11.46
N VAL A 76 11.89 5.64 10.17
CA VAL A 76 10.92 6.24 9.23
C VAL A 76 10.49 5.21 8.21
N ILE A 77 9.17 5.02 8.06
CA ILE A 77 8.55 4.05 7.16
C ILE A 77 7.59 4.78 6.23
N ALA A 78 7.86 4.75 4.93
CA ALA A 78 6.99 5.32 3.90
C ALA A 78 6.07 4.24 3.34
N LEU A 79 4.76 4.41 3.50
CA LEU A 79 3.72 3.51 2.97
C LEU A 79 3.19 4.11 1.66
N CYS A 80 3.68 3.61 0.55
CA CYS A 80 3.39 4.13 -0.79
C CYS A 80 2.43 3.21 -1.55
N GLY A 81 1.47 3.79 -2.25
CA GLY A 81 0.80 3.07 -3.33
C GLY A 81 1.71 2.97 -4.56
N ASP A 82 1.52 1.96 -5.39
CA ASP A 82 2.28 1.82 -6.64
C ASP A 82 2.08 3.02 -7.59
N GLY A 83 0.85 3.54 -7.68
CA GLY A 83 0.56 4.76 -8.42
C GLY A 83 1.31 5.98 -7.89
N GLY A 84 1.31 6.19 -6.57
CA GLY A 84 2.06 7.26 -5.92
C GLY A 84 3.56 7.10 -6.10
N MET A 85 4.08 5.88 -5.96
CA MET A 85 5.50 5.58 -6.17
C MET A 85 5.97 5.97 -7.58
N THR A 86 5.21 5.62 -8.63
CA THR A 86 5.59 5.97 -10.01
C THR A 86 5.62 7.48 -10.28
N MET A 87 4.85 8.27 -9.55
CA MET A 87 4.82 9.73 -9.73
C MET A 87 6.09 10.43 -9.26
N LEU A 88 6.69 9.99 -8.15
CA LEU A 88 7.86 10.64 -7.53
C LEU A 88 9.00 9.64 -7.22
N MET A 89 9.10 8.53 -7.92
CA MET A 89 10.16 7.53 -7.70
C MET A 89 11.58 8.10 -7.89
N GLY A 90 11.74 9.22 -8.57
CA GLY A 90 13.01 9.93 -8.69
C GLY A 90 13.60 10.33 -7.33
N GLU A 91 12.77 10.56 -6.31
CA GLU A 91 13.20 10.90 -4.96
C GLU A 91 13.89 9.74 -4.22
N LEU A 92 13.81 8.51 -4.74
CA LEU A 92 14.62 7.40 -4.23
C LEU A 92 16.13 7.69 -4.35
N LEU A 93 16.54 8.46 -5.35
CA LEU A 93 17.93 8.89 -5.50
C LEU A 93 18.38 9.80 -4.37
N THR A 94 17.47 10.61 -3.82
CA THR A 94 17.74 11.45 -2.64
C THR A 94 18.05 10.58 -1.41
N LEU A 95 17.34 9.44 -1.24
CA LEU A 95 17.61 8.49 -0.15
C LEU A 95 19.01 7.90 -0.27
N VAL A 96 19.42 7.54 -1.47
CA VAL A 96 20.75 6.98 -1.75
C VAL A 96 21.83 8.03 -1.53
N GLN A 97 21.65 9.23 -2.10
CA GLN A 97 22.63 10.31 -2.03
C GLN A 97 22.96 10.72 -0.60
N TYR A 98 21.97 10.77 0.27
CA TYR A 98 22.13 11.18 1.68
C TYR A 98 22.15 9.99 2.66
N ASN A 99 22.16 8.75 2.14
CA ASN A 99 22.12 7.52 2.94
C ASN A 99 21.02 7.55 4.03
N LEU A 100 19.82 8.00 3.67
CA LEU A 100 18.70 8.10 4.59
C LEU A 100 18.12 6.70 4.86
N PRO A 101 18.07 6.20 6.12
CA PRO A 101 17.70 4.82 6.42
C PRO A 101 16.18 4.55 6.36
N ILE A 102 15.49 5.24 5.44
CA ILE A 102 14.05 5.16 5.25
C ILE A 102 13.66 3.77 4.69
N LYS A 103 12.57 3.22 5.22
CA LYS A 103 11.97 1.96 4.75
C LYS A 103 10.77 2.28 3.88
N VAL A 104 10.91 2.12 2.58
CA VAL A 104 9.86 2.38 1.60
C VAL A 104 9.11 1.09 1.32
N ILE A 105 7.81 1.05 1.64
CA ILE A 105 6.95 -0.12 1.40
C ILE A 105 5.94 0.23 0.32
N VAL A 106 6.01 -0.47 -0.82
CA VAL A 106 5.12 -0.26 -1.95
C VAL A 106 4.01 -1.30 -1.93
N TYR A 107 2.77 -0.85 -1.78
CA TYR A 107 1.56 -1.65 -1.97
C TYR A 107 1.28 -1.74 -3.47
N ASN A 108 1.84 -2.77 -4.10
CA ASN A 108 1.79 -2.95 -5.56
C ASN A 108 0.61 -3.86 -5.94
N ASN A 109 -0.54 -3.27 -6.20
CA ASN A 109 -1.72 -3.99 -6.67
C ASN A 109 -1.90 -3.95 -8.19
N GLY A 110 -1.05 -3.20 -8.92
CA GLY A 110 -1.09 -3.05 -10.36
C GLY A 110 -2.24 -2.16 -10.86
N ALA A 111 -2.78 -1.29 -10.00
CA ALA A 111 -3.90 -0.44 -10.39
C ALA A 111 -4.02 0.81 -9.51
N LEU A 112 -4.70 1.84 -10.02
CA LEU A 112 -5.21 2.97 -9.23
C LEU A 112 -6.42 2.48 -8.40
N GLY A 113 -6.14 1.71 -7.34
CA GLY A 113 -7.12 0.92 -6.62
C GLY A 113 -8.21 1.74 -5.94
N PHE A 114 -7.90 2.95 -5.44
CA PHE A 114 -8.90 3.83 -4.82
C PHE A 114 -9.91 4.33 -5.86
N ILE A 115 -9.45 4.70 -7.04
CA ILE A 115 -10.32 5.11 -8.17
C ILE A 115 -11.21 3.93 -8.60
N ASN A 116 -10.66 2.71 -8.67
CA ASN A 116 -11.46 1.52 -8.95
C ASN A 116 -12.56 1.29 -7.93
N LEU A 117 -12.25 1.48 -6.65
CA LEU A 117 -13.24 1.37 -5.57
C LEU A 117 -14.37 2.39 -5.75
N GLU A 118 -14.03 3.65 -6.03
CA GLU A 118 -15.02 4.70 -6.27
C GLU A 118 -15.88 4.42 -7.51
N MET A 119 -15.28 3.99 -8.62
CA MET A 119 -16.03 3.57 -9.81
C MET A 119 -17.02 2.45 -9.49
N ARG A 120 -16.58 1.41 -8.77
CA ARG A 120 -17.42 0.27 -8.39
C ARG A 120 -18.59 0.69 -7.49
N THR A 121 -18.33 1.54 -6.48
CA THR A 121 -19.37 2.02 -5.55
C THR A 121 -20.35 2.96 -6.23
N ALA A 122 -19.93 3.68 -7.26
CA ALA A 122 -20.81 4.48 -8.13
C ALA A 122 -21.53 3.65 -9.20
N GLY A 123 -21.26 2.32 -9.30
CA GLY A 123 -21.89 1.42 -10.28
C GLY A 123 -21.31 1.51 -11.69
N TYR A 124 -20.11 2.07 -11.84
CA TYR A 124 -19.35 2.11 -13.10
C TYR A 124 -18.42 0.92 -13.25
N PRO A 125 -18.17 0.44 -14.48
CA PRO A 125 -17.08 -0.50 -14.73
C PRO A 125 -15.72 0.19 -14.58
N GLU A 126 -14.70 -0.58 -14.22
CA GLU A 126 -13.31 -0.10 -14.19
C GLU A 126 -12.85 0.34 -15.59
N PHE A 127 -12.20 1.49 -15.66
CA PHE A 127 -11.73 2.03 -16.92
C PHE A 127 -10.42 2.80 -16.74
N GLN A 128 -9.40 2.41 -17.51
CA GLN A 128 -8.09 3.08 -17.59
C GLN A 128 -7.35 3.23 -16.24
N THR A 129 -7.52 2.29 -15.34
CA THR A 129 -6.91 2.29 -14.00
C THR A 129 -5.83 1.23 -13.82
N ASP A 130 -5.70 0.30 -14.77
CA ASP A 130 -4.66 -0.72 -14.75
C ASP A 130 -3.27 -0.11 -14.95
N MET A 131 -2.29 -0.57 -14.20
CA MET A 131 -0.92 -0.11 -14.26
C MET A 131 0.03 -1.26 -14.65
N LYS A 132 1.03 -0.94 -15.48
CA LYS A 132 2.17 -1.82 -15.77
C LYS A 132 3.37 -1.34 -14.99
N ASN A 133 3.53 -1.86 -13.78
CA ASN A 133 4.60 -1.46 -12.90
C ASN A 133 5.92 -2.14 -13.24
N PRO A 134 7.07 -1.49 -13.01
CA PRO A 134 8.36 -2.16 -13.00
C PRO A 134 8.44 -3.10 -11.79
N ASP A 135 9.48 -3.94 -11.75
CA ASP A 135 9.92 -4.57 -10.52
C ASP A 135 10.62 -3.50 -9.66
N PHE A 136 9.89 -2.92 -8.70
CA PHE A 136 10.41 -1.84 -7.86
C PHE A 136 11.59 -2.29 -6.99
N ALA A 137 11.62 -3.55 -6.57
CA ALA A 137 12.73 -4.07 -5.78
C ALA A 137 14.03 -4.11 -6.59
N ARG A 138 13.99 -4.64 -7.81
CA ARG A 138 15.15 -4.63 -8.72
C ARG A 138 15.57 -3.22 -9.11
N MET A 139 14.61 -2.34 -9.35
CA MET A 139 14.90 -0.93 -9.64
C MET A 139 15.64 -0.27 -8.47
N ALA A 140 15.22 -0.52 -7.24
CA ALA A 140 15.89 -0.03 -6.03
C ALA A 140 17.33 -0.54 -5.94
N GLU A 141 17.57 -1.81 -6.26
CA GLU A 141 18.94 -2.39 -6.28
C GLU A 141 19.84 -1.71 -7.32
N VAL A 142 19.31 -1.43 -8.51
CA VAL A 142 20.08 -0.73 -9.58
C VAL A 142 20.53 0.66 -9.14
N ILE A 143 19.74 1.36 -8.36
CA ILE A 143 20.09 2.72 -7.87
C ILE A 143 20.85 2.71 -6.54
N GLY A 144 21.20 1.54 -5.98
CA GLY A 144 22.03 1.41 -4.78
C GLY A 144 21.28 1.28 -3.45
N MET A 145 19.98 1.02 -3.47
CA MET A 145 19.19 0.67 -2.29
C MET A 145 19.17 -0.85 -2.08
N LYS A 146 18.78 -1.32 -0.89
CA LYS A 146 18.42 -2.72 -0.71
C LYS A 146 16.97 -2.95 -1.14
N GLY A 147 16.76 -3.83 -2.12
CA GLY A 147 15.45 -4.24 -2.61
C GLY A 147 14.97 -5.54 -1.97
N PHE A 148 13.68 -5.62 -1.64
CA PHE A 148 12.97 -6.84 -1.25
C PHE A 148 11.69 -6.95 -2.05
N ARG A 149 11.30 -8.19 -2.40
CA ARG A 149 10.05 -8.45 -3.11
C ARG A 149 9.20 -9.46 -2.35
N ILE A 150 7.92 -9.17 -2.21
CA ILE A 150 6.94 -10.07 -1.58
C ILE A 150 5.90 -10.45 -2.62
N GLU A 151 5.86 -11.73 -2.99
CA GLU A 151 4.91 -12.26 -3.97
C GLU A 151 3.85 -13.16 -3.33
N LYS A 152 4.14 -13.75 -2.16
CA LYS A 152 3.27 -14.66 -1.45
C LYS A 152 3.00 -14.19 -0.03
N GLY A 153 1.81 -14.50 0.47
CA GLY A 153 1.45 -14.18 1.86
C GLY A 153 2.38 -14.80 2.90
N ALA A 154 2.97 -15.96 2.62
CA ALA A 154 3.92 -16.62 3.52
C ALA A 154 5.24 -15.82 3.70
N ASP A 155 5.60 -15.00 2.72
CA ASP A 155 6.85 -14.24 2.73
C ASP A 155 6.74 -12.90 3.49
N VAL A 156 5.53 -12.47 3.84
CA VAL A 156 5.27 -11.15 4.44
C VAL A 156 6.07 -10.96 5.74
N GLU A 157 5.86 -11.82 6.72
CA GLU A 157 6.50 -11.67 8.03
C GLU A 157 8.03 -11.70 7.96
N PRO A 158 8.67 -12.72 7.34
CA PRO A 158 10.13 -12.78 7.31
C PRO A 158 10.75 -11.64 6.52
N VAL A 159 10.13 -11.23 5.40
CA VAL A 159 10.66 -10.13 4.58
C VAL A 159 10.50 -8.78 5.27
N ILE A 160 9.34 -8.48 5.86
CA ILE A 160 9.14 -7.21 6.59
C ILE A 160 10.12 -7.11 7.76
N LYS A 161 10.27 -8.17 8.54
CA LYS A 161 11.25 -8.20 9.65
C LYS A 161 12.68 -7.95 9.16
N ALA A 162 13.08 -8.59 8.08
CA ALA A 162 14.41 -8.39 7.48
C ALA A 162 14.58 -6.97 6.94
N ALA A 163 13.59 -6.44 6.23
CA ALA A 163 13.63 -5.12 5.64
C ALA A 163 13.75 -4.02 6.71
N LEU A 164 12.95 -4.09 7.78
CA LEU A 164 12.99 -3.11 8.87
C LEU A 164 14.30 -3.16 9.66
N ALA A 165 14.94 -4.32 9.76
CA ALA A 165 16.23 -4.49 10.44
C ALA A 165 17.46 -4.15 9.54
N THR A 166 17.28 -4.03 8.23
CA THR A 166 18.37 -3.76 7.28
C THR A 166 18.86 -2.31 7.42
N PRO A 167 20.18 -2.06 7.59
CA PRO A 167 20.73 -0.70 7.60
C PRO A 167 20.54 0.03 6.27
N GLY A 168 20.50 1.37 6.31
CA GLY A 168 20.38 2.22 5.13
C GLY A 168 19.00 2.22 4.48
N PRO A 169 18.89 2.80 3.27
CA PRO A 169 17.64 2.88 2.52
C PRO A 169 17.21 1.51 1.99
N VAL A 170 15.94 1.19 2.17
CA VAL A 170 15.33 -0.08 1.77
C VAL A 170 14.05 0.18 1.00
N LEU A 171 13.79 -0.60 -0.05
CA LEU A 171 12.49 -0.65 -0.71
C LEU A 171 11.94 -2.09 -0.69
N VAL A 172 10.70 -2.23 -0.26
CA VAL A 172 9.92 -3.47 -0.34
C VAL A 172 8.84 -3.31 -1.39
N ASP A 173 8.90 -4.12 -2.45
CA ASP A 173 7.85 -4.23 -3.47
C ASP A 173 6.91 -5.38 -3.09
N ALA A 174 5.77 -5.07 -2.48
CA ALA A 174 4.78 -6.06 -2.08
C ALA A 174 3.67 -6.18 -3.12
N LEU A 175 3.63 -7.29 -3.86
CA LEU A 175 2.58 -7.59 -4.84
C LEU A 175 1.27 -7.94 -4.13
N THR A 176 0.54 -6.93 -3.70
CA THR A 176 -0.70 -7.12 -2.96
C THR A 176 -1.85 -7.63 -3.82
N ASP A 177 -2.82 -8.29 -3.17
CA ASP A 177 -4.02 -8.79 -3.83
C ASP A 177 -4.86 -7.64 -4.41
N PRO A 178 -5.03 -7.54 -5.75
CA PRO A 178 -5.81 -6.47 -6.36
C PRO A 178 -7.32 -6.57 -6.06
N ALA A 179 -7.79 -7.72 -5.60
CA ALA A 179 -9.18 -7.95 -5.21
C ALA A 179 -9.48 -7.49 -3.77
N ALA A 180 -8.43 -7.20 -2.98
CA ALA A 180 -8.60 -6.71 -1.61
C ALA A 180 -9.03 -5.24 -1.62
N ILE A 181 -10.23 -4.98 -1.11
CA ILE A 181 -10.79 -3.64 -0.96
C ILE A 181 -11.11 -3.38 0.52
N PRO A 182 -10.73 -2.22 1.07
CA PRO A 182 -11.15 -1.86 2.40
C PRO A 182 -12.62 -1.44 2.37
N LEU A 183 -13.51 -2.27 2.93
CA LEU A 183 -14.91 -1.89 3.05
C LEU A 183 -15.07 -0.82 4.14
N PRO A 184 -15.86 0.24 3.93
CA PRO A 184 -16.11 1.23 4.97
C PRO A 184 -16.84 0.58 6.17
N PRO A 185 -16.64 1.08 7.40
CA PRO A 185 -17.29 0.54 8.60
C PRO A 185 -18.81 0.54 8.53
N THR A 186 -19.36 1.47 7.77
CA THR A 186 -20.80 1.60 7.49
C THR A 186 -20.96 1.78 5.99
N ILE A 187 -21.69 0.85 5.36
CA ILE A 187 -22.04 0.94 3.94
C ILE A 187 -23.43 1.55 3.84
N THR A 188 -23.57 2.66 3.14
CA THR A 188 -24.88 3.26 2.86
C THR A 188 -25.68 2.40 1.87
N ALA A 189 -27.00 2.49 1.90
CA ALA A 189 -27.87 1.78 0.95
C ALA A 189 -27.54 2.15 -0.51
N GLY A 190 -27.10 3.39 -0.76
CA GLY A 190 -26.66 3.86 -2.08
C GLY A 190 -25.38 3.15 -2.55
N GLU A 191 -24.36 3.05 -1.70
CA GLU A 191 -23.10 2.35 -1.99
C GLU A 191 -23.32 0.85 -2.17
N ALA A 192 -24.16 0.22 -1.32
CA ALA A 192 -24.51 -1.19 -1.47
C ALA A 192 -25.18 -1.46 -2.82
N LYS A 193 -26.13 -0.59 -3.23
CA LYS A 193 -26.78 -0.67 -4.54
C LYS A 193 -25.79 -0.45 -5.69
N GLY A 194 -24.91 0.56 -5.58
CA GLY A 194 -23.86 0.85 -6.56
C GLY A 194 -22.92 -0.33 -6.73
N LEU A 195 -22.43 -0.90 -5.63
CA LEU A 195 -21.56 -2.06 -5.64
C LEU A 195 -22.22 -3.28 -6.28
N ALA A 196 -23.50 -3.57 -5.94
CA ALA A 196 -24.26 -4.67 -6.54
C ALA A 196 -24.44 -4.48 -8.06
N LEU A 197 -24.71 -3.25 -8.51
CA LEU A 197 -24.81 -2.92 -9.93
C LEU A 197 -23.47 -3.07 -10.65
N GLY A 198 -22.38 -2.60 -10.05
CA GLY A 198 -21.02 -2.73 -10.58
C GLY A 198 -20.62 -4.19 -10.74
N LEU A 199 -20.88 -5.02 -9.73
CA LEU A 199 -20.62 -6.47 -9.77
C LEU A 199 -21.48 -7.17 -10.85
N GLY A 200 -22.76 -6.81 -10.97
CA GLY A 200 -23.64 -7.33 -12.01
C GLY A 200 -23.15 -7.00 -13.41
N LYS A 201 -22.68 -5.76 -13.64
CA LYS A 201 -22.10 -5.35 -14.91
C LYS A 201 -20.80 -6.09 -15.24
N LEU A 202 -19.91 -6.28 -14.26
CA LEU A 202 -18.69 -7.09 -14.45
C LEU A 202 -18.99 -8.52 -14.83
N ALA A 203 -19.99 -9.14 -14.20
CA ALA A 203 -20.42 -10.48 -14.54
C ALA A 203 -20.96 -10.57 -15.98
N LEU A 204 -21.79 -9.60 -16.40
CA LEU A 204 -22.32 -9.52 -17.78
C LEU A 204 -21.22 -9.29 -18.83
N MET A 205 -20.12 -8.64 -18.45
CA MET A 205 -18.94 -8.42 -19.31
C MET A 205 -18.00 -9.65 -19.36
N GLY A 206 -18.41 -10.79 -18.81
CA GLY A 206 -17.60 -12.02 -18.78
C GLY A 206 -16.48 -12.04 -17.70
N ARG A 207 -16.43 -11.07 -16.79
CA ARG A 207 -15.46 -10.98 -15.70
C ARG A 207 -15.97 -11.60 -14.39
N PHE A 208 -16.69 -12.72 -14.48
CA PHE A 208 -17.28 -13.41 -13.33
C PHE A 208 -16.25 -13.88 -12.29
N SER A 209 -15.07 -14.32 -12.76
CA SER A 209 -13.96 -14.71 -11.87
C SER A 209 -13.50 -13.54 -10.98
N ALA A 210 -13.38 -12.33 -11.53
CA ALA A 210 -12.98 -11.14 -10.77
C ALA A 210 -13.98 -10.82 -9.66
N THR A 211 -15.29 -11.01 -9.91
CA THR A 211 -16.34 -10.85 -8.90
C THR A 211 -16.19 -11.87 -7.76
N MET A 212 -15.94 -13.14 -8.10
CA MET A 212 -15.74 -14.19 -7.10
C MET A 212 -14.46 -14.02 -6.29
N ASP A 213 -13.37 -13.57 -6.92
CA ASP A 213 -12.11 -13.32 -6.25
C ASP A 213 -12.25 -12.16 -5.25
N MET A 214 -12.99 -11.11 -5.61
CA MET A 214 -13.28 -10.01 -4.71
C MET A 214 -14.10 -10.46 -3.48
N ILE A 215 -15.14 -11.29 -3.66
CA ILE A 215 -15.93 -11.84 -2.54
C ILE A 215 -15.03 -12.68 -1.62
N LYS A 216 -14.22 -13.58 -2.19
CA LYS A 216 -13.31 -14.45 -1.42
C LYS A 216 -12.25 -13.68 -0.66
N SER A 217 -11.65 -12.66 -1.28
CA SER A 217 -10.61 -11.86 -0.66
C SER A 217 -11.12 -11.05 0.52
N ASN A 218 -12.38 -10.62 0.48
CA ASN A 218 -12.94 -9.72 1.48
C ASN A 218 -13.92 -10.37 2.48
N ILE A 219 -14.13 -11.70 2.39
CA ILE A 219 -15.12 -12.42 3.22
C ILE A 219 -14.90 -12.26 4.73
N ARG A 220 -13.68 -11.95 5.16
CA ARG A 220 -13.34 -11.74 6.57
C ARG A 220 -13.71 -10.35 7.10
N GLN A 221 -14.14 -9.43 6.21
CA GLN A 221 -14.54 -8.09 6.58
C GLN A 221 -16.07 -7.97 6.80
N PHE A 222 -16.79 -9.04 6.47
CA PHE A 222 -18.22 -9.24 6.77
C PHE A 222 -18.38 -10.12 8.01
#